data_cb625ec44872edefee3673e606f88aa3
#
_entry.id   cb625ec44872edefee3673e606f88aa3
#
_cell.length_a   1.000
_cell.length_b   1.000
_cell.length_c   1.000
_cell.angle_alpha   90.00
_cell.angle_beta   90.00
_cell.angle_gamma   90.00
#
_symmetry.space_group_name_H-M   'P 1'
#
loop_
_entity.id
_entity.type
_entity.pdbx_description
1 polymer ?
#
loop_
_entity_poly.entity_id
_entity_poly.type
_entity_poly.pdbx_seq_one_letter_code
_entity_poly.pdbx_strand_id
1 'polypeptide(L)'
;MPSKGPENWGELLVNEIEQFKSGYSAKTLAYCWENQNGFLSDIKSSFLDSNIELFKNVELLLGLPEYKVSSPGGSRASQNDIFVLAKGLLHEKSEQLITIAFEGKVNEDFGRTIGKRLGLEPSNSLRKRVQFLLETLGLERLPDTDISRLRYQLLYRSVSAILLAQKFTPPNALMLIHSFSESEKGFVDYEKFSFLFGLNAVKNQIIGPIHLNGIDLYFGWVQGDQKFLIY
;
A
#
# COMPACT_ATOMS: atom_id res chain seq x y z
N MET A 1 2.74 12.77 -12.75
CA MET A 1 2.09 11.49 -13.14
C MET A 1 2.04 11.39 -14.65
N PRO A 2 2.33 10.25 -15.28
CA PRO A 2 2.18 10.08 -16.73
C PRO A 2 0.71 9.76 -17.08
N SER A 3 -0.19 10.69 -16.83
CA SER A 3 -1.61 10.58 -17.17
C SER A 3 -2.08 11.88 -17.83
N LYS A 4 -3.25 11.84 -18.45
CA LYS A 4 -3.86 12.98 -19.15
C LYS A 4 -4.93 13.69 -18.31
N GLY A 5 -4.95 13.45 -17.03
CA GLY A 5 -5.93 13.98 -16.08
C GLY A 5 -6.65 12.87 -15.31
N PRO A 6 -7.46 13.23 -14.29
CA PRO A 6 -8.08 12.25 -13.37
C PRO A 6 -8.91 11.18 -14.07
N GLU A 7 -9.67 11.53 -15.09
CA GLU A 7 -10.53 10.59 -15.82
C GLU A 7 -9.74 9.50 -16.57
N ASN A 8 -8.50 9.76 -16.95
CA ASN A 8 -7.65 8.77 -17.61
C ASN A 8 -7.28 7.58 -16.70
N TRP A 9 -7.40 7.73 -15.38
CA TRP A 9 -7.15 6.61 -14.45
C TRP A 9 -8.19 5.50 -14.61
N GLY A 10 -9.43 5.86 -14.99
CA GLY A 10 -10.48 4.87 -15.25
C GLY A 10 -10.08 3.83 -16.29
N GLU A 11 -9.40 4.26 -17.35
CA GLU A 11 -8.93 3.40 -18.45
C GLU A 11 -7.88 2.35 -17.97
N LEU A 12 -7.21 2.58 -16.85
CA LEU A 12 -6.20 1.68 -16.28
C LEU A 12 -6.80 0.57 -15.42
N LEU A 13 -8.06 0.73 -14.98
CA LEU A 13 -8.77 -0.20 -14.12
C LEU A 13 -9.21 -1.46 -14.88
N VAL A 14 -9.41 -2.55 -14.14
CA VAL A 14 -9.91 -3.81 -14.72
C VAL A 14 -11.38 -3.67 -15.17
N ASN A 15 -12.16 -2.90 -14.41
CA ASN A 15 -13.56 -2.60 -14.71
C ASN A 15 -13.86 -1.16 -14.34
N GLU A 16 -13.68 -0.26 -15.33
CA GLU A 16 -13.88 1.17 -15.17
C GLU A 16 -15.28 1.50 -14.63
N ILE A 17 -16.31 0.90 -15.24
CA ILE A 17 -17.72 1.17 -14.92
C ILE A 17 -18.05 0.88 -13.46
N GLU A 18 -17.45 -0.16 -12.87
CA GLU A 18 -17.71 -0.57 -11.49
C GLU A 18 -16.78 0.10 -10.48
N GLN A 19 -15.55 0.43 -10.88
CA GLN A 19 -14.50 0.87 -9.97
C GLN A 19 -14.28 2.40 -9.98
N PHE A 20 -14.54 3.07 -11.10
CA PHE A 20 -14.34 4.52 -11.24
C PHE A 20 -15.62 5.32 -11.00
N LYS A 21 -16.13 5.25 -9.77
CA LYS A 21 -17.37 5.92 -9.35
C LYS A 21 -17.11 6.88 -8.19
N SER A 22 -17.97 7.89 -8.09
CA SER A 22 -17.99 8.79 -6.92
C SER A 22 -18.17 7.98 -5.62
N GLY A 23 -17.38 8.32 -4.60
CA GLY A 23 -17.37 7.59 -3.33
C GLY A 23 -16.54 6.29 -3.33
N TYR A 24 -15.77 6.01 -4.40
CA TYR A 24 -14.81 4.90 -4.48
C TYR A 24 -13.38 5.42 -4.47
N SER A 25 -12.47 4.61 -3.91
CA SER A 25 -11.07 5.00 -3.72
C SER A 25 -10.35 5.36 -5.02
N ALA A 26 -10.58 4.64 -6.10
CA ALA A 26 -9.90 4.88 -7.38
C ALA A 26 -10.18 6.30 -7.92
N LYS A 27 -11.45 6.73 -7.95
CA LYS A 27 -11.80 8.07 -8.42
C LYS A 27 -11.33 9.15 -7.46
N THR A 28 -11.52 8.95 -6.16
CA THR A 28 -11.06 9.88 -5.12
C THR A 28 -9.55 10.10 -5.20
N LEU A 29 -8.75 9.02 -5.35
CA LEU A 29 -7.30 9.12 -5.52
C LEU A 29 -6.92 9.86 -6.80
N ALA A 30 -7.58 9.57 -7.93
CA ALA A 30 -7.29 10.24 -9.20
C ALA A 30 -7.42 11.75 -9.09
N TYR A 31 -8.52 12.24 -8.54
CA TYR A 31 -8.74 13.68 -8.34
C TYR A 31 -7.84 14.29 -7.27
N CYS A 32 -7.47 13.50 -6.25
CA CYS A 32 -6.59 13.95 -5.19
C CYS A 32 -5.14 14.12 -5.68
N TRP A 33 -4.64 13.17 -6.48
CA TRP A 33 -3.23 13.10 -6.85
C TRP A 33 -2.87 13.80 -8.16
N GLU A 34 -3.79 13.85 -9.14
CA GLU A 34 -3.45 14.27 -10.51
C GLU A 34 -2.95 15.72 -10.61
N ASN A 35 -3.50 16.60 -9.82
CA ASN A 35 -3.18 18.03 -9.88
C ASN A 35 -2.08 18.46 -8.89
N GLN A 36 -1.32 17.50 -8.32
CA GLN A 36 -0.30 17.80 -7.33
C GLN A 36 1.10 17.81 -7.93
N ASN A 37 1.89 18.79 -7.50
CA ASN A 37 3.32 18.84 -7.75
C ASN A 37 4.06 18.19 -6.57
N GLY A 38 4.18 16.85 -6.59
CA GLY A 38 4.80 16.08 -5.53
C GLY A 38 3.78 15.43 -4.59
N PHE A 39 4.19 15.14 -3.35
CA PHE A 39 3.29 14.55 -2.36
C PHE A 39 2.25 15.55 -1.86
N LEU A 40 1.06 15.03 -1.54
CA LEU A 40 -0.02 15.75 -0.88
C LEU A 40 0.41 16.27 0.50
N SER A 41 -0.25 17.32 0.99
CA SER A 41 0.05 17.95 2.28
C SER A 41 -0.13 17.01 3.46
N ASP A 42 -1.19 16.20 3.46
CA ASP A 42 -1.50 15.20 4.48
C ASP A 42 -0.42 14.11 4.55
N ILE A 43 0.06 13.63 3.39
CA ILE A 43 1.15 12.67 3.31
C ILE A 43 2.47 13.29 3.80
N LYS A 44 2.79 14.53 3.39
CA LYS A 44 3.99 15.24 3.86
C LYS A 44 3.98 15.44 5.37
N SER A 45 2.84 15.83 5.94
CA SER A 45 2.69 15.96 7.39
C SER A 45 2.92 14.63 8.09
N SER A 46 2.33 13.55 7.57
CA SER A 46 2.51 12.21 8.13
C SER A 46 3.96 11.71 8.07
N PHE A 47 4.70 12.07 7.02
CA PHE A 47 6.14 11.80 6.93
C PHE A 47 6.92 12.53 8.02
N LEU A 48 6.65 13.81 8.23
CA LEU A 48 7.32 14.64 9.24
C LEU A 48 6.98 14.16 10.66
N ASP A 49 5.71 13.86 10.93
CA ASP A 49 5.22 13.48 12.24
C ASP A 49 5.70 12.09 12.69
N SER A 50 6.17 11.26 11.75
CA SER A 50 6.72 9.94 12.06
C SER A 50 8.05 9.97 12.81
N ASN A 51 8.77 11.10 12.81
CA ASN A 51 10.12 11.24 13.36
C ASN A 51 11.17 10.25 12.81
N ILE A 52 10.90 9.61 11.68
CA ILE A 52 11.85 8.75 10.97
C ILE A 52 12.65 9.63 10.02
N GLU A 53 13.96 9.65 10.19
CA GLU A 53 14.85 10.55 9.45
C GLU A 53 14.69 10.45 7.94
N LEU A 54 14.59 9.22 7.42
CA LEU A 54 14.39 8.94 6.01
C LEU A 54 13.17 9.68 5.41
N PHE A 55 12.13 9.93 6.21
CA PHE A 55 10.89 10.54 5.75
C PHE A 55 10.79 12.05 6.00
N LYS A 56 11.75 12.68 6.69
CA LYS A 56 11.70 14.12 6.96
C LYS A 56 11.74 15.00 5.70
N ASN A 57 12.49 14.56 4.69
CA ASN A 57 12.65 15.30 3.43
C ASN A 57 12.49 14.31 2.26
N VAL A 58 11.24 13.97 1.93
CA VAL A 58 10.94 13.04 0.84
C VAL A 58 10.51 13.79 -0.40
N GLU A 59 11.19 13.50 -1.51
CA GLU A 59 10.87 14.00 -2.84
C GLU A 59 10.23 12.90 -3.69
N LEU A 60 9.11 13.20 -4.35
CA LEU A 60 8.47 12.32 -5.30
C LEU A 60 9.20 12.41 -6.64
N LEU A 61 9.76 11.30 -7.10
CA LEU A 61 10.46 11.22 -8.39
C LEU A 61 9.53 10.77 -9.51
N LEU A 62 8.71 9.75 -9.25
CA LEU A 62 7.80 9.16 -10.21
C LEU A 62 6.58 8.61 -9.50
N GLY A 63 5.38 8.86 -10.01
CA GLY A 63 4.13 8.23 -9.57
C GLY A 63 3.42 7.57 -10.76
N LEU A 64 3.03 6.31 -10.61
CA LEU A 64 2.33 5.51 -11.62
C LEU A 64 1.01 4.99 -11.03
N PRO A 65 -0.14 5.48 -11.53
CA PRO A 65 -1.43 4.96 -11.12
C PRO A 65 -1.63 3.53 -11.62
N GLU A 66 -2.39 2.75 -10.87
CA GLU A 66 -2.83 1.39 -11.21
C GLU A 66 -1.70 0.44 -11.64
N TYR A 67 -0.53 0.59 -11.01
CA TYR A 67 0.67 -0.14 -11.40
C TYR A 67 0.60 -1.62 -11.01
N LYS A 68 0.82 -2.49 -11.99
CA LYS A 68 0.70 -3.94 -11.84
C LYS A 68 2.01 -4.59 -11.38
N VAL A 69 1.93 -5.37 -10.30
CA VAL A 69 3.05 -6.14 -9.73
C VAL A 69 2.73 -7.63 -9.81
N SER A 70 3.53 -8.37 -10.55
CA SER A 70 3.40 -9.83 -10.64
C SER A 70 4.04 -10.50 -9.43
N SER A 71 3.40 -11.55 -8.93
CA SER A 71 3.93 -12.41 -7.87
C SER A 71 3.75 -13.88 -8.24
N PRO A 72 4.60 -14.79 -7.74
CA PRO A 72 4.45 -16.22 -7.96
C PRO A 72 3.08 -16.75 -7.59
N GLY A 73 2.64 -17.80 -8.26
CA GLY A 73 1.37 -18.49 -7.97
C GLY A 73 0.11 -17.77 -8.46
N GLY A 74 0.23 -16.70 -9.25
CA GLY A 74 -0.95 -16.00 -9.79
C GLY A 74 -0.86 -15.76 -11.29
N SER A 75 -1.96 -15.99 -12.02
CA SER A 75 -2.09 -15.60 -13.42
C SER A 75 -2.35 -14.10 -13.61
N ARG A 76 -2.81 -13.42 -12.57
CA ARG A 76 -3.09 -11.98 -12.58
C ARG A 76 -2.14 -11.25 -11.64
N ALA A 77 -1.53 -10.18 -12.13
CA ALA A 77 -0.74 -9.26 -11.32
C ALA A 77 -1.60 -8.57 -10.26
N SER A 78 -1.01 -8.26 -9.11
CA SER A 78 -1.62 -7.34 -8.13
C SER A 78 -1.51 -5.92 -8.67
N GLN A 79 -2.57 -5.14 -8.55
CA GLN A 79 -2.61 -3.76 -9.03
C GLN A 79 -2.55 -2.84 -7.81
N ASN A 80 -1.49 -2.05 -7.70
CA ASN A 80 -1.38 -1.00 -6.69
C ASN A 80 -2.14 0.22 -7.19
N ASP A 81 -2.92 0.85 -6.33
CA ASP A 81 -3.67 2.03 -6.73
C ASP A 81 -2.72 3.14 -7.20
N ILE A 82 -1.59 3.32 -6.49
CA ILE A 82 -0.48 4.13 -6.96
C ILE A 82 0.83 3.44 -6.56
N PHE A 83 1.76 3.36 -7.50
CA PHE A 83 3.17 3.11 -7.21
C PHE A 83 3.94 4.43 -7.25
N VAL A 84 4.76 4.68 -6.25
CA VAL A 84 5.67 5.84 -6.21
C VAL A 84 7.11 5.37 -6.02
N LEU A 85 8.00 5.94 -6.83
CA LEU A 85 9.42 6.00 -6.54
C LEU A 85 9.72 7.37 -5.94
N ALA A 86 10.32 7.40 -4.78
CA ALA A 86 10.67 8.59 -4.05
C ALA A 86 12.13 8.57 -3.60
N LYS A 87 12.62 9.71 -3.15
CA LYS A 87 13.94 9.90 -2.60
C LYS A 87 13.83 10.55 -1.22
N GLY A 88 14.47 9.99 -0.21
CA GLY A 88 14.60 10.55 1.12
C GLY A 88 16.05 10.79 1.48
N LEU A 89 16.30 11.44 2.62
CA LEU A 89 17.64 11.73 3.11
C LEU A 89 17.90 10.99 4.43
N LEU A 90 19.04 10.30 4.51
CA LEU A 90 19.59 9.80 5.77
C LEU A 90 20.83 10.64 6.13
N HIS A 91 20.92 11.01 7.41
CA HIS A 91 22.08 11.76 7.95
C HIS A 91 22.43 13.03 7.15
N GLU A 92 21.38 13.74 6.71
CA GLU A 92 21.46 15.02 5.96
C GLU A 92 22.26 14.99 4.64
N LYS A 93 22.89 13.88 4.29
CA LYS A 93 23.81 13.78 3.14
C LYS A 93 23.67 12.52 2.28
N SER A 94 23.03 11.47 2.78
CA SER A 94 22.87 10.22 2.04
C SER A 94 21.48 10.12 1.43
N GLU A 95 21.36 10.36 0.14
CA GLU A 95 20.12 10.13 -0.60
C GLU A 95 19.82 8.63 -0.66
N GLN A 96 18.59 8.28 -0.31
CA GLN A 96 18.08 6.91 -0.35
C GLN A 96 16.80 6.85 -1.16
N LEU A 97 16.71 5.90 -2.06
CA LEU A 97 15.48 5.64 -2.79
C LEU A 97 14.50 4.86 -1.91
N ILE A 98 13.21 5.11 -2.15
CA ILE A 98 12.10 4.49 -1.45
C ILE A 98 11.06 4.09 -2.49
N THR A 99 10.61 2.84 -2.47
CA THR A 99 9.40 2.44 -3.21
C THR A 99 8.19 2.53 -2.30
N ILE A 100 7.10 3.11 -2.79
CA ILE A 100 5.87 3.24 -2.03
C ILE A 100 4.73 2.59 -2.81
N ALA A 101 4.07 1.62 -2.20
CA ALA A 101 2.84 1.03 -2.68
C ALA A 101 1.66 1.66 -1.92
N PHE A 102 0.87 2.47 -2.62
CA PHE A 102 -0.33 3.08 -2.05
C PHE A 102 -1.55 2.19 -2.22
N GLU A 103 -2.38 2.18 -1.19
CA GLU A 103 -3.72 1.60 -1.18
C GLU A 103 -4.73 2.68 -0.76
N GLY A 104 -5.61 3.06 -1.66
CA GLY A 104 -6.70 4.00 -1.37
C GLY A 104 -7.87 3.32 -0.65
N LYS A 105 -8.47 4.02 0.28
CA LYS A 105 -9.69 3.59 0.97
C LYS A 105 -10.68 4.75 1.13
N VAL A 106 -11.94 4.47 0.83
CA VAL A 106 -13.06 5.34 1.19
C VAL A 106 -13.92 4.57 2.21
N ASN A 107 -14.88 3.80 1.77
CA ASN A 107 -15.74 2.98 2.63
C ASN A 107 -15.54 1.47 2.40
N GLU A 108 -14.59 1.09 1.56
CA GLU A 108 -14.29 -0.30 1.23
C GLU A 108 -13.49 -0.99 2.34
N ASP A 109 -13.78 -2.26 2.58
CA ASP A 109 -12.94 -3.13 3.41
C ASP A 109 -11.65 -3.52 2.68
N PHE A 110 -10.68 -4.09 3.43
CA PHE A 110 -9.53 -4.79 2.84
C PHE A 110 -9.88 -6.12 2.19
N GLY A 111 -11.10 -6.27 1.70
CA GLY A 111 -11.58 -7.46 1.03
C GLY A 111 -11.64 -8.69 1.95
N ARG A 112 -11.55 -9.87 1.35
CA ARG A 112 -11.68 -11.13 2.08
C ARG A 112 -10.45 -11.44 2.93
N THR A 113 -10.66 -12.09 4.08
CA THR A 113 -9.57 -12.71 4.84
C THR A 113 -8.97 -13.88 4.06
N ILE A 114 -7.77 -14.31 4.42
CA ILE A 114 -7.10 -15.47 3.80
C ILE A 114 -8.01 -16.71 3.89
N GLY A 115 -8.57 -17.01 5.06
CA GLY A 115 -9.46 -18.18 5.22
C GLY A 115 -10.67 -18.12 4.31
N LYS A 116 -11.35 -16.96 4.21
CA LYS A 116 -12.49 -16.80 3.28
C LYS A 116 -12.07 -16.88 1.81
N ARG A 117 -10.85 -16.46 1.48
CA ARG A 117 -10.33 -16.49 0.11
C ARG A 117 -9.91 -17.89 -0.30
N LEU A 118 -9.28 -18.65 0.59
CA LEU A 118 -8.92 -20.05 0.36
C LEU A 118 -10.18 -20.93 0.24
N GLY A 119 -11.19 -20.72 1.08
CA GLY A 119 -12.37 -21.59 1.14
C GLY A 119 -12.00 -23.03 1.50
N LEU A 120 -12.86 -23.99 1.15
CA LEU A 120 -12.62 -25.41 1.45
C LEU A 120 -11.63 -26.06 0.48
N GLU A 121 -11.70 -25.70 -0.80
CA GLU A 121 -10.89 -26.31 -1.88
C GLU A 121 -10.16 -25.23 -2.70
N PRO A 122 -9.09 -24.62 -2.16
CA PRO A 122 -8.35 -23.62 -2.91
C PRO A 122 -7.52 -24.25 -4.02
N SER A 123 -7.42 -23.55 -5.16
CA SER A 123 -6.56 -23.98 -6.26
C SER A 123 -5.08 -24.00 -5.82
N ASN A 124 -4.28 -24.86 -6.45
CA ASN A 124 -2.84 -24.93 -6.18
C ASN A 124 -2.13 -23.59 -6.42
N SER A 125 -2.55 -22.82 -7.41
CA SER A 125 -1.99 -21.50 -7.69
C SER A 125 -2.29 -20.50 -6.56
N LEU A 126 -3.49 -20.54 -5.98
CA LEU A 126 -3.84 -19.68 -4.85
C LEU A 126 -3.07 -20.06 -3.58
N ARG A 127 -2.92 -21.38 -3.30
CA ARG A 127 -2.09 -21.87 -2.17
C ARG A 127 -0.65 -21.38 -2.30
N LYS A 128 -0.02 -21.57 -3.48
CA LYS A 128 1.34 -21.11 -3.77
C LYS A 128 1.48 -19.59 -3.59
N ARG A 129 0.47 -18.82 -4.02
CA ARG A 129 0.48 -17.37 -3.85
C ARG A 129 0.41 -16.96 -2.38
N VAL A 130 -0.50 -17.55 -1.60
CA VAL A 130 -0.61 -17.25 -0.16
C VAL A 130 0.69 -17.62 0.55
N GLN A 131 1.24 -18.80 0.27
CA GLN A 131 2.52 -19.25 0.82
C GLN A 131 3.65 -18.25 0.52
N PHE A 132 3.78 -17.82 -0.74
CA PHE A 132 4.77 -16.83 -1.14
C PHE A 132 4.62 -15.49 -0.40
N LEU A 133 3.37 -15.02 -0.19
CA LEU A 133 3.11 -13.78 0.53
C LEU A 133 3.54 -13.90 2.01
N LEU A 134 3.23 -15.03 2.64
CA LEU A 134 3.59 -15.27 4.04
C LEU A 134 5.11 -15.39 4.21
N GLU A 135 5.78 -16.16 3.36
CA GLU A 135 7.24 -16.33 3.38
C GLU A 135 7.97 -14.99 3.15
N THR A 136 7.49 -14.18 2.19
CA THR A 136 8.09 -12.87 1.91
C THR A 136 8.00 -11.92 3.10
N LEU A 137 6.95 -12.05 3.91
CA LEU A 137 6.73 -11.23 5.11
C LEU A 137 7.24 -11.89 6.40
N GLY A 138 7.80 -13.10 6.35
CA GLY A 138 8.25 -13.82 7.54
C GLY A 138 7.12 -14.29 8.46
N LEU A 139 5.91 -14.46 7.91
CA LEU A 139 4.69 -14.84 8.63
C LEU A 139 4.31 -16.32 8.47
N GLU A 140 5.11 -17.13 7.78
CA GLU A 140 4.81 -18.53 7.47
C GLU A 140 4.74 -19.44 8.69
N ARG A 141 5.26 -18.98 9.83
CA ARG A 141 5.26 -19.74 11.10
C ARG A 141 4.10 -19.40 12.02
N LEU A 142 3.23 -18.48 11.63
CA LEU A 142 2.03 -18.18 12.39
C LEU A 142 1.08 -19.38 12.41
N PRO A 143 0.29 -19.58 13.47
CA PRO A 143 -0.78 -20.58 13.49
C PRO A 143 -1.79 -20.35 12.35
N ASP A 144 -2.30 -21.43 11.75
CA ASP A 144 -3.29 -21.35 10.66
C ASP A 144 -4.54 -20.55 11.04
N THR A 145 -4.94 -20.59 12.30
CA THR A 145 -6.06 -19.80 12.85
C THR A 145 -5.82 -18.31 12.73
N ASP A 146 -4.59 -17.85 12.95
CA ASP A 146 -4.21 -16.46 12.87
C ASP A 146 -4.04 -16.03 11.42
N ILE A 147 -3.35 -16.86 10.61
CA ILE A 147 -3.23 -16.66 9.16
C ILE A 147 -4.61 -16.52 8.51
N SER A 148 -5.56 -17.37 8.86
CA SER A 148 -6.90 -17.37 8.26
C SER A 148 -7.68 -16.07 8.48
N ARG A 149 -7.37 -15.32 9.53
CA ARG A 149 -8.00 -14.05 9.91
C ARG A 149 -7.38 -12.83 9.22
N LEU A 150 -6.18 -12.96 8.66
CA LEU A 150 -5.47 -11.84 8.04
C LEU A 150 -6.20 -11.38 6.77
N ARG A 151 -6.25 -10.08 6.56
CA ARG A 151 -6.78 -9.49 5.33
C ARG A 151 -5.80 -9.72 4.18
N TYR A 152 -6.24 -10.44 3.16
CA TYR A 152 -5.40 -10.80 2.03
C TYR A 152 -4.81 -9.57 1.32
N GLN A 153 -5.56 -8.46 1.27
CA GLN A 153 -5.13 -7.22 0.62
C GLN A 153 -3.93 -6.58 1.34
N LEU A 154 -3.89 -6.61 2.67
CA LEU A 154 -2.75 -6.08 3.43
C LEU A 154 -1.46 -6.87 3.16
N LEU A 155 -1.56 -8.21 3.08
CA LEU A 155 -0.39 -9.04 2.75
C LEU A 155 0.15 -8.71 1.36
N TYR A 156 -0.70 -8.80 0.34
CA TYR A 156 -0.19 -8.64 -1.02
C TYR A 156 0.27 -7.20 -1.31
N ARG A 157 -0.31 -6.18 -0.65
CA ARG A 157 0.12 -4.81 -0.81
C ARG A 157 1.50 -4.58 -0.18
N SER A 158 1.73 -5.15 1.01
CA SER A 158 3.05 -5.12 1.66
C SER A 158 4.11 -5.85 0.83
N VAL A 159 3.77 -7.03 0.32
CA VAL A 159 4.67 -7.77 -0.59
C VAL A 159 4.90 -7.01 -1.90
N SER A 160 3.90 -6.31 -2.43
CA SER A 160 4.08 -5.46 -3.61
C SER A 160 5.13 -4.38 -3.38
N ALA A 161 5.15 -3.73 -2.21
CA ALA A 161 6.17 -2.73 -1.86
C ALA A 161 7.58 -3.36 -1.86
N ILE A 162 7.74 -4.55 -1.27
CA ILE A 162 9.01 -5.29 -1.27
C ILE A 162 9.44 -5.67 -2.70
N LEU A 163 8.53 -6.24 -3.50
CA LEU A 163 8.85 -6.64 -4.89
C LEU A 163 9.23 -5.44 -5.76
N LEU A 164 8.62 -4.29 -5.52
CA LEU A 164 8.99 -3.04 -6.18
C LEU A 164 10.38 -2.58 -5.75
N ALA A 165 10.71 -2.68 -4.46
CA ALA A 165 12.05 -2.39 -3.96
C ALA A 165 13.08 -3.33 -4.62
N GLN A 166 12.83 -4.61 -4.67
CA GLN A 166 13.71 -5.58 -5.37
C GLN A 166 13.87 -5.26 -6.85
N LYS A 167 12.80 -4.80 -7.52
CA LYS A 167 12.82 -4.47 -8.96
C LYS A 167 13.58 -3.18 -9.28
N PHE A 168 13.45 -2.16 -8.44
CA PHE A 168 14.04 -0.84 -8.65
C PHE A 168 15.28 -0.58 -7.78
N THR A 169 15.70 -1.59 -7.02
CA THR A 169 16.91 -1.62 -6.19
C THR A 169 17.00 -0.69 -4.96
N PRO A 170 15.98 0.08 -4.53
CA PRO A 170 16.10 0.78 -3.27
C PRO A 170 16.07 -0.19 -2.07
N PRO A 171 16.79 0.14 -0.99
CA PRO A 171 16.77 -0.67 0.22
C PRO A 171 15.50 -0.45 1.06
N ASN A 172 14.67 0.53 0.72
CA ASN A 172 13.53 0.97 1.51
C ASN A 172 12.22 0.78 0.74
N ALA A 173 11.20 0.23 1.42
CA ALA A 173 9.86 0.03 0.92
C ALA A 173 8.83 0.56 1.92
N LEU A 174 7.76 1.19 1.44
CA LEU A 174 6.64 1.66 2.26
C LEU A 174 5.33 1.13 1.68
N MET A 175 4.54 0.46 2.51
CA MET A 175 3.12 0.20 2.24
C MET A 175 2.31 1.29 2.94
N LEU A 176 1.61 2.14 2.17
CA LEU A 176 0.87 3.28 2.70
C LEU A 176 -0.60 3.19 2.32
N ILE A 177 -1.45 3.25 3.34
CA ILE A 177 -2.90 3.34 3.18
C ILE A 177 -3.29 4.81 3.20
N HIS A 178 -3.91 5.29 2.12
CA HIS A 178 -4.46 6.63 2.02
C HIS A 178 -5.98 6.55 2.17
N SER A 179 -6.47 6.84 3.37
CA SER A 179 -7.88 6.63 3.73
C SER A 179 -8.66 7.94 3.75
N PHE A 180 -9.74 7.98 2.98
CA PHE A 180 -10.72 9.07 2.97
C PHE A 180 -11.97 8.71 3.78
N SER A 181 -11.96 7.59 4.50
CA SER A 181 -13.09 7.12 5.30
C SER A 181 -13.32 7.99 6.53
N GLU A 182 -14.51 8.54 6.69
CA GLU A 182 -14.91 9.28 7.90
C GLU A 182 -14.95 8.40 9.14
N SER A 183 -15.33 7.13 8.99
CA SER A 183 -15.39 6.14 10.08
C SER A 183 -14.08 5.42 10.31
N GLU A 184 -13.01 5.77 9.56
CA GLU A 184 -11.71 5.11 9.61
C GLU A 184 -11.79 3.58 9.45
N LYS A 185 -12.75 3.16 8.64
CA LYS A 185 -13.00 1.76 8.36
C LYS A 185 -11.72 1.08 7.86
N GLY A 186 -11.39 -0.04 8.47
CA GLY A 186 -10.19 -0.79 8.14
C GLY A 186 -8.97 -0.48 9.03
N PHE A 187 -8.95 0.62 9.81
CA PHE A 187 -7.82 0.92 10.68
C PHE A 187 -7.54 -0.21 11.68
N VAL A 188 -8.58 -0.81 12.25
CA VAL A 188 -8.44 -1.97 13.18
C VAL A 188 -7.78 -3.18 12.48
N ASP A 189 -8.08 -3.42 11.21
CA ASP A 189 -7.43 -4.51 10.45
C ASP A 189 -5.95 -4.18 10.18
N TYR A 190 -5.64 -2.93 9.87
CA TYR A 190 -4.27 -2.43 9.71
C TYR A 190 -3.49 -2.50 11.03
N GLU A 191 -4.08 -2.09 12.15
CA GLU A 191 -3.49 -2.17 13.48
C GLU A 191 -3.13 -3.62 13.84
N LYS A 192 -4.06 -4.56 13.69
CA LYS A 192 -3.80 -5.99 13.90
C LYS A 192 -2.71 -6.54 12.99
N PHE A 193 -2.67 -6.07 11.75
CA PHE A 193 -1.66 -6.49 10.79
C PHE A 193 -0.26 -5.98 11.16
N SER A 194 -0.10 -4.71 11.48
CA SER A 194 1.18 -4.11 11.89
C SER A 194 1.69 -4.70 13.20
N PHE A 195 0.77 -5.06 14.12
CA PHE A 195 1.14 -5.69 15.39
C PHE A 195 1.81 -7.07 15.21
N LEU A 196 1.57 -7.79 14.12
CA LEU A 196 2.28 -9.05 13.82
C LEU A 196 3.80 -8.86 13.67
N PHE A 197 4.22 -7.66 13.37
CA PHE A 197 5.63 -7.27 13.23
C PHE A 197 6.18 -6.53 14.45
N GLY A 198 5.41 -6.50 15.56
CA GLY A 198 5.77 -5.76 16.76
C GLY A 198 5.63 -4.24 16.64
N LEU A 199 4.89 -3.76 15.64
CA LEU A 199 4.68 -2.34 15.40
C LEU A 199 3.32 -1.90 15.90
N ASN A 200 3.28 -0.77 16.61
CA ASN A 200 2.03 -0.13 17.04
C ASN A 200 1.58 0.86 15.97
N ALA A 201 0.42 0.61 15.38
CA ALA A 201 -0.17 1.49 14.39
C ALA A 201 -0.53 2.86 14.98
N VAL A 202 -0.15 3.91 14.28
CA VAL A 202 -0.53 5.29 14.60
C VAL A 202 -1.09 5.94 13.33
N LYS A 203 -2.23 6.61 13.46
CA LYS A 203 -2.82 7.36 12.34
C LYS A 203 -1.96 8.56 11.99
N ASN A 204 -1.91 8.86 10.72
CA ASN A 204 -1.11 9.97 10.17
C ASN A 204 0.38 9.89 10.53
N GLN A 205 0.90 8.65 10.63
CA GLN A 205 2.31 8.41 10.86
C GLN A 205 2.82 7.21 10.05
N ILE A 206 4.12 7.22 9.78
CA ILE A 206 4.84 6.06 9.27
C ILE A 206 5.47 5.35 10.46
N ILE A 207 5.37 4.02 10.46
CA ILE A 207 5.93 3.13 11.49
C ILE A 207 6.90 2.12 10.87
N GLY A 208 7.81 1.61 11.66
CA GLY A 208 8.86 0.69 11.20
C GLY A 208 10.26 1.27 11.43
N PRO A 209 11.31 0.75 10.77
CA PRO A 209 11.22 -0.34 9.79
C PRO A 209 11.12 -1.74 10.42
N ILE A 210 10.70 -2.70 9.59
CA ILE A 210 11.01 -4.11 9.79
C ILE A 210 11.96 -4.56 8.69
N HIS A 211 12.97 -5.34 9.05
CA HIS A 211 13.99 -5.77 8.08
C HIS A 211 13.63 -7.14 7.51
N LEU A 212 13.29 -7.18 6.21
CA LEU A 212 12.87 -8.39 5.51
C LEU A 212 13.63 -8.54 4.19
N ASN A 213 14.34 -9.65 4.02
CA ASN A 213 15.03 -9.97 2.77
C ASN A 213 15.97 -8.86 2.25
N GLY A 214 16.64 -8.14 3.16
CA GLY A 214 17.52 -7.02 2.83
C GLY A 214 16.80 -5.71 2.49
N ILE A 215 15.50 -5.63 2.75
CA ILE A 215 14.66 -4.44 2.56
C ILE A 215 14.16 -3.97 3.93
N ASP A 216 14.25 -2.67 4.17
CA ASP A 216 13.59 -2.00 5.29
C ASP A 216 12.15 -1.66 4.88
N LEU A 217 11.19 -2.41 5.42
CA LEU A 217 9.77 -2.22 5.15
C LEU A 217 9.14 -1.35 6.23
N TYR A 218 8.46 -0.31 5.78
CA TYR A 218 7.67 0.61 6.60
C TYR A 218 6.18 0.46 6.29
N PHE A 219 5.35 0.87 7.23
CA PHE A 219 3.90 0.94 7.07
C PHE A 219 3.40 2.35 7.38
N GLY A 220 2.33 2.77 6.74
CA GLY A 220 1.70 4.06 6.99
C GLY A 220 0.18 4.01 6.84
N TRP A 221 -0.50 4.79 7.67
CA TRP A 221 -1.91 5.12 7.52
C TRP A 221 -2.06 6.62 7.54
N VAL A 222 -2.54 7.18 6.43
CA VAL A 222 -2.73 8.62 6.26
C VAL A 222 -4.20 8.89 6.00
N GLN A 223 -4.78 9.82 6.75
CA GLN A 223 -6.13 10.30 6.52
C GLN A 223 -6.11 11.38 5.44
N GLY A 224 -6.78 11.10 4.32
CA GLY A 224 -6.90 12.01 3.20
C GLY A 224 -7.96 13.08 3.41
N ASP A 225 -7.86 14.18 2.66
CA ASP A 225 -8.80 15.30 2.71
C ASP A 225 -10.14 14.88 2.09
N GLN A 226 -11.18 14.88 2.90
CA GLN A 226 -12.54 14.46 2.54
C GLN A 226 -13.20 15.30 1.45
N LYS A 227 -12.67 16.50 1.14
CA LYS A 227 -13.16 17.31 0.00
C LYS A 227 -13.11 16.56 -1.34
N PHE A 228 -12.26 15.52 -1.45
CA PHE A 228 -12.17 14.71 -2.67
C PHE A 228 -13.23 13.61 -2.79
N LEU A 229 -14.06 13.40 -1.76
CA LEU A 229 -15.17 12.43 -1.80
C LEU A 229 -16.33 12.86 -2.70
N ILE A 230 -16.38 14.12 -3.08
CA ILE A 230 -17.44 14.66 -3.98
C ILE A 230 -17.31 14.21 -5.43
N TYR A 231 -16.14 13.72 -5.83
CA TYR A 231 -15.85 13.29 -7.20
C TYR A 231 -16.28 11.83 -7.50
#